data_5a7dcc3483e85c0d351af23f652c44ee
#
_entry.id   5a7dcc3483e85c0d351af23f652c44ee
#
_cell.length_a   1.000
_cell.length_b   1.000
_cell.length_c   1.000
_cell.angle_alpha   90.00
_cell.angle_beta   90.00
_cell.angle_gamma   90.00
#
_symmetry.space_group_name_H-M   'P 1'
#
loop_
_entity.id
_entity.type
_entity.pdbx_description
1 polymer ?
#
loop_
_entity_poly.entity_id
_entity_poly.type
_entity_poly.pdbx_seq_one_letter_code
_entity_poly.pdbx_strand_id
1 'polypeptide(L)'
;MSTSAAGESSSVARVGSPDQALLRELLEQLERIDRPSASEGERRAAEWIVARFAELGAEARIEAEPAHGTYWWPLGLGAALGALGGWLALRGRRLLGGLLGALGAAGIAADYPPGKRPLRRLLPTRTTYNVVCELGPAEAKRTIVLIAHHDAAHSGLIFHPALPKIAERLGLIEGKDTSPMLMAPVVGGPIMAALGALSGRRWLARLGTVFGLGTVAAMAEIGARDAVPGANDNGTGVVTLLALAKRLVEEPTDDLRVILLSVGSEESFSEGIKAFGERHFDELPRESTFFLCLDSLGSPHLLVLRGEGFLRMREYPQRSLALIDGLAEELGIWLYPNLRLRNGTDGMEPLAAGYETAALCACNELKQPAYYHWPNDVADNVELGTVAEAVRLSEATIRRLDERWLD
;
A
#
# COMPACT_ATOMS: atom_id res chain seq x y z
N MET A 1 57.81 3.21 2.73
CA MET A 1 56.90 2.43 1.86
C MET A 1 55.49 2.72 2.31
N SER A 2 54.85 3.67 1.63
CA SER A 2 53.47 4.10 1.91
C SER A 2 52.60 3.25 1.00
N THR A 3 51.85 2.33 1.57
CA THR A 3 50.77 1.61 0.86
C THR A 3 49.57 2.51 0.81
N SER A 4 49.32 3.05 -0.39
CA SER A 4 48.07 3.73 -0.75
C SER A 4 46.92 2.75 -0.57
N ALA A 5 46.08 2.99 0.44
CA ALA A 5 44.74 2.41 0.47
C ALA A 5 43.93 3.13 -0.64
N ALA A 6 43.82 2.45 -1.79
CA ALA A 6 42.79 2.80 -2.76
C ALA A 6 41.45 2.55 -2.06
N GLY A 7 40.73 3.65 -1.74
CA GLY A 7 39.37 3.54 -1.20
C GLY A 7 38.51 2.81 -2.21
N GLU A 8 38.02 1.63 -1.85
CA GLU A 8 36.94 0.98 -2.57
C GLU A 8 35.75 1.95 -2.55
N SER A 9 35.40 2.48 -3.72
CA SER A 9 34.21 3.31 -3.90
C SER A 9 33.02 2.45 -3.50
N SER A 10 32.26 2.86 -2.46
CA SER A 10 31.02 2.20 -2.06
C SER A 10 30.13 1.95 -3.27
N SER A 11 29.52 0.77 -3.37
CA SER A 11 28.63 0.41 -4.46
C SER A 11 27.46 1.41 -4.58
N VAL A 12 27.06 2.03 -3.46
CA VAL A 12 26.06 3.10 -3.41
C VAL A 12 26.48 4.32 -4.24
N ALA A 13 27.78 4.65 -4.30
CA ALA A 13 28.27 5.79 -5.10
C ALA A 13 28.12 5.58 -6.63
N ARG A 14 27.84 4.34 -7.08
CA ARG A 14 27.65 3.98 -8.50
C ARG A 14 26.20 4.02 -8.95
N VAL A 15 25.24 4.21 -8.01
CA VAL A 15 23.80 4.25 -8.32
C VAL A 15 23.48 5.45 -9.22
N GLY A 16 23.17 5.18 -10.48
CA GLY A 16 22.80 6.19 -11.48
C GLY A 16 21.31 6.50 -11.51
N SER A 17 20.90 7.53 -12.23
CA SER A 17 19.49 7.79 -12.50
C SER A 17 18.94 6.82 -13.54
N PRO A 18 17.70 6.31 -13.38
CA PRO A 18 17.05 5.50 -14.41
C PRO A 18 16.69 6.33 -15.64
N ASP A 19 16.45 5.67 -16.75
CA ASP A 19 15.90 6.30 -17.94
C ASP A 19 14.42 6.66 -17.72
N GLN A 20 14.15 7.95 -17.55
CA GLN A 20 12.79 8.44 -17.31
C GLN A 20 11.87 8.26 -18.54
N ALA A 21 12.42 8.22 -19.77
CA ALA A 21 11.61 7.97 -20.94
C ALA A 21 11.09 6.52 -20.95
N LEU A 22 11.93 5.56 -20.54
CA LEU A 22 11.51 4.17 -20.36
C LEU A 22 10.48 4.04 -19.23
N LEU A 23 10.66 4.72 -18.09
CA LEU A 23 9.67 4.70 -17.01
C LEU A 23 8.30 5.21 -17.48
N ARG A 24 8.28 6.31 -18.24
CA ARG A 24 7.06 6.86 -18.83
C ARG A 24 6.39 5.86 -19.78
N GLU A 25 7.16 5.29 -20.70
CA GLU A 25 6.64 4.31 -21.67
C GLU A 25 5.98 3.11 -20.97
N LEU A 26 6.63 2.56 -19.94
CA LEU A 26 6.09 1.44 -19.16
C LEU A 26 4.81 1.83 -18.41
N LEU A 27 4.75 3.04 -17.83
CA LEU A 27 3.54 3.54 -17.19
C LEU A 27 2.38 3.70 -18.19
N GLU A 28 2.63 4.29 -19.37
CA GLU A 28 1.63 4.44 -20.43
C GLU A 28 1.12 3.10 -20.98
N GLN A 29 1.94 2.05 -20.92
CA GLN A 29 1.51 0.70 -21.30
C GLN A 29 0.64 0.09 -20.20
N LEU A 30 1.04 0.18 -18.94
CA LEU A 30 0.34 -0.43 -17.81
C LEU A 30 -1.01 0.24 -17.53
N GLU A 31 -1.11 1.58 -17.61
CA GLU A 31 -2.36 2.31 -17.37
C GLU A 31 -3.50 1.97 -18.32
N ARG A 32 -3.18 1.41 -19.51
CA ARG A 32 -4.17 0.97 -20.51
C ARG A 32 -4.84 -0.36 -20.13
N ILE A 33 -4.29 -1.06 -19.16
CA ILE A 33 -4.87 -2.31 -18.66
C ILE A 33 -5.85 -1.97 -17.56
N ASP A 34 -7.15 -2.10 -17.81
CA ASP A 34 -8.17 -2.03 -16.76
C ASP A 34 -7.97 -3.24 -15.82
N ARG A 35 -7.50 -2.97 -14.57
CA ARG A 35 -6.94 -3.98 -13.68
C ARG A 35 -7.45 -3.91 -12.23
N PRO A 36 -8.78 -3.88 -12.02
CA PRO A 36 -9.31 -3.93 -10.65
C PRO A 36 -8.94 -5.22 -9.94
N SER A 37 -8.86 -5.18 -8.60
CA SER A 37 -8.49 -6.31 -7.74
C SER A 37 -9.23 -7.60 -8.08
N ALA A 38 -8.52 -8.75 -8.07
CA ALA A 38 -9.01 -10.10 -8.30
C ALA A 38 -9.87 -10.23 -9.57
N SER A 39 -9.41 -9.63 -10.65
CA SER A 39 -10.09 -9.59 -11.95
C SER A 39 -9.24 -10.20 -13.07
N GLU A 40 -9.88 -10.40 -14.22
CA GLU A 40 -9.18 -10.78 -15.45
C GLU A 40 -8.19 -9.68 -15.91
N GLY A 41 -8.47 -8.41 -15.58
CA GLY A 41 -7.57 -7.31 -15.85
C GLY A 41 -6.32 -7.34 -14.99
N GLU A 42 -6.44 -7.67 -13.70
CA GLU A 42 -5.29 -7.91 -12.81
C GLU A 42 -4.42 -9.06 -13.34
N ARG A 43 -5.04 -10.19 -13.79
CA ARG A 43 -4.32 -11.29 -14.42
C ARG A 43 -3.53 -10.85 -15.64
N ARG A 44 -4.15 -10.04 -16.53
CA ARG A 44 -3.45 -9.50 -17.71
C ARG A 44 -2.30 -8.57 -17.35
N ALA A 45 -2.44 -7.77 -16.28
CA ALA A 45 -1.36 -6.95 -15.78
C ALA A 45 -0.21 -7.83 -15.23
N ALA A 46 -0.51 -8.87 -14.48
CA ALA A 46 0.50 -9.83 -14.02
C ALA A 46 1.24 -10.52 -15.19
N GLU A 47 0.52 -10.94 -16.23
CA GLU A 47 1.12 -11.52 -17.44
C GLU A 47 2.00 -10.51 -18.18
N TRP A 48 1.55 -9.25 -18.27
CA TRP A 48 2.34 -8.17 -18.87
C TRP A 48 3.63 -7.94 -18.09
N ILE A 49 3.59 -7.92 -16.75
CA ILE A 49 4.75 -7.74 -15.87
C ILE A 49 5.75 -8.89 -16.07
N VAL A 50 5.29 -10.14 -16.11
CA VAL A 50 6.15 -11.31 -16.39
C VAL A 50 6.84 -11.17 -17.74
N ALA A 51 6.12 -10.76 -18.78
CA ALA A 51 6.70 -10.53 -20.09
C ALA A 51 7.79 -9.43 -20.07
N ARG A 52 7.57 -8.34 -19.31
CA ARG A 52 8.59 -7.27 -19.15
C ARG A 52 9.83 -7.78 -18.41
N PHE A 53 9.69 -8.56 -17.34
CA PHE A 53 10.83 -9.19 -16.68
C PHE A 53 11.62 -10.08 -17.65
N ALA A 54 10.93 -10.89 -18.45
CA ALA A 54 11.57 -11.78 -19.43
C ALA A 54 12.37 -10.99 -20.49
N GLU A 55 11.84 -9.87 -20.99
CA GLU A 55 12.56 -8.98 -21.92
C GLU A 55 13.83 -8.38 -21.31
N LEU A 56 13.86 -8.20 -19.99
CA LEU A 56 15.02 -7.72 -19.25
C LEU A 56 16.02 -8.85 -18.91
N GLY A 57 15.69 -10.11 -19.27
CA GLY A 57 16.52 -11.27 -18.94
C GLY A 57 16.32 -11.81 -17.52
N ALA A 58 15.22 -11.44 -16.86
CA ALA A 58 14.85 -11.91 -15.53
C ALA A 58 13.67 -12.91 -15.64
N GLU A 59 13.75 -14.02 -14.92
CA GLU A 59 12.67 -14.99 -14.85
C GLU A 59 11.68 -14.63 -13.73
N ALA A 60 10.41 -14.56 -14.07
CA ALA A 60 9.34 -14.31 -13.11
C ALA A 60 8.22 -15.35 -13.27
N ARG A 61 7.52 -15.64 -12.16
CA ARG A 61 6.36 -16.54 -12.15
C ARG A 61 5.14 -15.86 -11.59
N ILE A 62 3.97 -16.32 -11.98
CA ILE A 62 2.69 -15.91 -11.39
C ILE A 62 2.28 -16.93 -10.33
N GLU A 63 1.94 -16.44 -9.15
CA GLU A 63 1.32 -17.20 -8.08
C GLU A 63 -0.15 -16.78 -7.96
N ALA A 64 -1.04 -17.72 -8.26
CA ALA A 64 -2.48 -17.49 -8.20
C ALA A 64 -3.01 -17.86 -6.81
N GLU A 65 -3.69 -16.92 -6.14
CA GLU A 65 -4.10 -17.04 -4.77
C GLU A 65 -5.58 -16.69 -4.58
N PRO A 66 -6.26 -17.26 -3.56
CA PRO A 66 -7.64 -16.91 -3.25
C PRO A 66 -7.74 -15.47 -2.73
N ALA A 67 -8.68 -14.71 -3.29
CA ALA A 67 -9.02 -13.36 -2.88
C ALA A 67 -10.52 -13.08 -3.05
N HIS A 68 -10.97 -11.86 -2.72
CA HIS A 68 -12.35 -11.45 -2.90
C HIS A 68 -12.48 -10.23 -3.82
N GLY A 69 -11.38 -9.42 -3.95
CA GLY A 69 -11.31 -8.26 -4.83
C GLY A 69 -12.29 -7.14 -4.44
N THR A 70 -12.57 -6.99 -3.16
CA THR A 70 -13.52 -5.98 -2.69
C THR A 70 -13.33 -5.63 -1.22
N TYR A 71 -13.37 -4.34 -0.89
CA TYR A 71 -13.51 -3.85 0.48
C TYR A 71 -14.89 -3.22 0.72
N TRP A 72 -15.56 -2.78 -0.35
CA TRP A 72 -16.85 -2.06 -0.23
C TRP A 72 -17.98 -2.94 0.30
N TRP A 73 -18.00 -4.24 -0.02
CA TRP A 73 -19.00 -5.16 0.51
C TRP A 73 -18.86 -5.38 2.02
N PRO A 74 -17.71 -5.80 2.59
CA PRO A 74 -17.60 -5.98 4.04
C PRO A 74 -17.78 -4.67 4.80
N LEU A 75 -17.25 -3.53 4.32
CA LEU A 75 -17.45 -2.24 4.97
C LEU A 75 -18.91 -1.78 4.87
N GLY A 76 -19.54 -1.93 3.71
CA GLY A 76 -20.96 -1.60 3.51
C GLY A 76 -21.87 -2.43 4.39
N LEU A 77 -21.62 -3.75 4.52
CA LEU A 77 -22.38 -4.62 5.42
C LEU A 77 -22.22 -4.22 6.89
N GLY A 78 -21.00 -3.96 7.34
CA GLY A 78 -20.73 -3.49 8.71
C GLY A 78 -21.43 -2.14 9.00
N ALA A 79 -21.39 -1.21 8.04
CA ALA A 79 -22.06 0.07 8.14
C ALA A 79 -23.59 -0.07 8.15
N ALA A 80 -24.14 -0.98 7.35
CA ALA A 80 -25.60 -1.29 7.34
C ALA A 80 -26.06 -1.87 8.68
N LEU A 81 -25.28 -2.77 9.28
CA LEU A 81 -25.54 -3.26 10.63
C LEU A 81 -25.52 -2.12 11.65
N GLY A 82 -24.58 -1.20 11.55
CA GLY A 82 -24.51 0.00 12.37
C GLY A 82 -25.74 0.91 12.21
N ALA A 83 -26.12 1.20 10.96
CA ALA A 83 -27.30 2.02 10.66
C ALA A 83 -28.61 1.38 11.20
N LEU A 84 -28.79 0.09 10.98
CA LEU A 84 -29.95 -0.68 11.51
C LEU A 84 -29.95 -0.66 13.04
N GLY A 85 -28.76 -0.82 13.67
CA GLY A 85 -28.60 -0.76 15.12
C GLY A 85 -29.02 0.60 15.68
N GLY A 86 -28.58 1.69 15.09
CA GLY A 86 -28.97 3.05 15.46
C GLY A 86 -30.48 3.30 15.30
N TRP A 87 -31.05 2.87 14.19
CA TRP A 87 -32.48 2.98 13.94
C TRP A 87 -33.32 2.17 14.95
N LEU A 88 -32.94 0.92 15.27
CA LEU A 88 -33.61 0.12 16.28
C LEU A 88 -33.54 0.74 17.67
N ALA A 89 -32.41 1.34 18.03
CA ALA A 89 -32.26 2.08 19.27
C ALA A 89 -33.22 3.26 19.36
N LEU A 90 -33.43 4.00 18.28
CA LEU A 90 -34.42 5.10 18.19
C LEU A 90 -35.85 4.60 18.35
N ARG A 91 -36.10 3.33 17.97
CA ARG A 91 -37.43 2.66 18.15
C ARG A 91 -37.58 1.98 19.53
N GLY A 92 -36.65 2.22 20.45
CA GLY A 92 -36.70 1.67 21.83
C GLY A 92 -36.04 0.29 22.01
N ARG A 93 -35.58 -0.36 20.93
CA ARG A 93 -34.91 -1.69 20.97
C ARG A 93 -33.41 -1.54 21.25
N ARG A 94 -33.05 -0.96 22.40
CA ARG A 94 -31.69 -0.53 22.72
C ARG A 94 -30.67 -1.65 22.73
N LEU A 95 -30.96 -2.79 23.37
CA LEU A 95 -30.03 -3.92 23.47
C LEU A 95 -29.68 -4.48 22.08
N LEU A 96 -30.70 -4.74 21.26
CA LEU A 96 -30.50 -5.24 19.89
C LEU A 96 -29.76 -4.20 19.04
N GLY A 97 -30.14 -2.91 19.19
CA GLY A 97 -29.46 -1.80 18.50
C GLY A 97 -28.00 -1.68 18.87
N GLY A 98 -27.66 -1.81 20.16
CA GLY A 98 -26.30 -1.81 20.68
C GLY A 98 -25.47 -2.98 20.15
N LEU A 99 -26.05 -4.19 20.15
CA LEU A 99 -25.41 -5.39 19.63
C LEU A 99 -25.08 -5.25 18.12
N LEU A 100 -26.04 -4.85 17.31
CA LEU A 100 -25.84 -4.68 15.85
C LEU A 100 -24.80 -3.60 15.55
N GLY A 101 -24.83 -2.47 16.27
CA GLY A 101 -23.80 -1.43 16.14
C GLY A 101 -22.40 -1.94 16.49
N ALA A 102 -22.27 -2.68 17.59
CA ALA A 102 -21.01 -3.28 18.00
C ALA A 102 -20.50 -4.32 17.01
N LEU A 103 -21.38 -5.19 16.50
CA LEU A 103 -21.04 -6.19 15.48
C LEU A 103 -20.60 -5.51 14.17
N GLY A 104 -21.28 -4.43 13.76
CA GLY A 104 -20.88 -3.66 12.58
C GLY A 104 -19.49 -3.05 12.72
N ALA A 105 -19.22 -2.39 13.86
CA ALA A 105 -17.91 -1.83 14.14
C ALA A 105 -16.81 -2.90 14.20
N ALA A 106 -17.06 -4.02 14.89
CA ALA A 106 -16.12 -5.13 15.00
C ALA A 106 -15.86 -5.79 13.64
N GLY A 107 -16.89 -5.94 12.80
CA GLY A 107 -16.77 -6.51 11.45
C GLY A 107 -15.85 -5.64 10.56
N ILE A 108 -16.07 -4.31 10.54
CA ILE A 108 -15.21 -3.38 9.81
C ILE A 108 -13.78 -3.42 10.34
N ALA A 109 -13.61 -3.37 11.67
CA ALA A 109 -12.29 -3.41 12.31
C ALA A 109 -11.54 -4.72 12.00
N ALA A 110 -12.24 -5.85 11.93
CA ALA A 110 -11.66 -7.15 11.62
C ALA A 110 -11.36 -7.35 10.12
N ASP A 111 -11.95 -6.55 9.24
CA ASP A 111 -11.68 -6.60 7.80
C ASP A 111 -10.45 -5.77 7.41
N TYR A 112 -10.11 -4.74 8.19
CA TYR A 112 -8.95 -3.89 7.95
C TYR A 112 -7.62 -4.64 8.21
N PRO A 113 -6.57 -4.51 7.35
CA PRO A 113 -5.28 -5.17 7.52
C PRO A 113 -4.59 -4.83 8.87
N PRO A 114 -3.88 -5.79 9.46
CA PRO A 114 -3.74 -7.22 9.16
C PRO A 114 -4.87 -8.08 9.80
N GLY A 115 -6.11 -7.77 9.54
CA GLY A 115 -7.29 -8.38 10.16
C GLY A 115 -7.58 -9.79 9.67
N LYS A 116 -8.46 -10.49 10.44
CA LYS A 116 -8.91 -11.88 10.12
C LYS A 116 -9.98 -11.95 9.04
N ARG A 117 -10.56 -10.83 8.63
CA ARG A 117 -11.52 -10.64 7.52
C ARG A 117 -12.73 -11.61 7.54
N PRO A 118 -13.43 -11.77 8.67
CA PRO A 118 -14.47 -12.82 8.81
C PRO A 118 -15.68 -12.59 7.89
N LEU A 119 -15.99 -11.33 7.54
CA LEU A 119 -17.12 -11.00 6.67
C LEU A 119 -16.89 -11.45 5.22
N ARG A 120 -15.63 -11.54 4.78
CA ARG A 120 -15.28 -11.99 3.42
C ARG A 120 -15.66 -13.44 3.16
N ARG A 121 -15.75 -14.29 4.21
CA ARG A 121 -16.22 -15.68 4.09
C ARG A 121 -17.65 -15.79 3.55
N LEU A 122 -18.41 -14.70 3.58
CA LEU A 122 -19.77 -14.62 3.02
C LEU A 122 -19.77 -14.20 1.55
N LEU A 123 -18.62 -13.83 0.98
CA LEU A 123 -18.47 -13.34 -0.39
C LEU A 123 -17.95 -14.45 -1.31
N PRO A 124 -18.22 -14.36 -2.61
CA PRO A 124 -17.61 -15.25 -3.58
C PRO A 124 -16.09 -15.15 -3.55
N THR A 125 -15.41 -16.30 -3.56
CA THR A 125 -13.95 -16.34 -3.74
C THR A 125 -13.61 -16.09 -5.20
N ARG A 126 -12.62 -15.24 -5.43
CA ARG A 126 -11.99 -14.94 -6.72
C ARG A 126 -10.52 -15.32 -6.64
N THR A 127 -9.75 -14.97 -7.67
CA THR A 127 -8.31 -15.22 -7.72
C THR A 127 -7.56 -13.92 -7.89
N THR A 128 -6.53 -13.71 -7.08
CA THR A 128 -5.51 -12.68 -7.25
C THR A 128 -4.22 -13.30 -7.79
N TYR A 129 -3.35 -12.50 -8.39
CA TYR A 129 -2.20 -12.97 -9.14
C TYR A 129 -0.95 -12.19 -8.71
N ASN A 130 -0.12 -12.79 -7.86
CA ASN A 130 1.17 -12.21 -7.49
C ASN A 130 2.23 -12.58 -8.53
N VAL A 131 3.11 -11.65 -8.86
CA VAL A 131 4.28 -11.90 -9.72
C VAL A 131 5.52 -11.90 -8.85
N VAL A 132 6.28 -12.98 -8.92
CA VAL A 132 7.50 -13.18 -8.12
C VAL A 132 8.69 -13.33 -9.08
N CYS A 133 9.65 -12.41 -9.00
CA CYS A 133 10.92 -12.46 -9.70
C CYS A 133 12.06 -12.53 -8.67
N GLU A 134 12.89 -13.55 -8.76
CA GLU A 134 13.99 -13.79 -7.83
C GLU A 134 15.34 -13.60 -8.53
N LEU A 135 16.21 -12.79 -7.95
CA LEU A 135 17.52 -12.42 -8.47
C LEU A 135 18.58 -12.57 -7.38
N GLY A 136 19.84 -12.60 -7.78
CA GLY A 136 20.98 -12.84 -6.89
C GLY A 136 21.20 -14.33 -6.57
N PRO A 137 22.13 -14.66 -5.66
CA PRO A 137 22.46 -16.04 -5.35
C PRO A 137 21.33 -16.77 -4.63
N ALA A 138 20.94 -17.95 -5.12
CA ALA A 138 19.89 -18.77 -4.52
C ALA A 138 20.22 -19.22 -3.08
N GLU A 139 21.49 -19.40 -2.79
CA GLU A 139 22.00 -19.83 -1.47
C GLU A 139 22.31 -18.65 -0.53
N ALA A 140 21.98 -17.42 -0.91
CA ALA A 140 22.20 -16.26 -0.06
C ALA A 140 21.44 -16.40 1.27
N LYS A 141 22.14 -16.08 2.37
CA LYS A 141 21.54 -16.15 3.72
C LYS A 141 20.65 -14.96 4.06
N ARG A 142 20.77 -13.89 3.29
CA ARG A 142 20.04 -12.64 3.48
C ARG A 142 19.12 -12.41 2.30
N THR A 143 17.94 -11.88 2.57
CA THR A 143 16.93 -11.62 1.55
C THR A 143 16.38 -10.21 1.69
N ILE A 144 16.22 -9.50 0.58
CA ILE A 144 15.37 -8.33 0.49
C ILE A 144 14.18 -8.63 -0.40
N VAL A 145 12.98 -8.26 0.05
CA VAL A 145 11.73 -8.35 -0.72
C VAL A 145 11.25 -6.94 -1.00
N LEU A 146 11.22 -6.55 -2.27
CA LEU A 146 10.63 -5.28 -2.70
C LEU A 146 9.21 -5.54 -3.19
N ILE A 147 8.25 -4.80 -2.62
CA ILE A 147 6.82 -5.01 -2.87
C ILE A 147 6.23 -3.81 -3.59
N ALA A 148 5.46 -4.04 -4.65
CA ALA A 148 4.60 -3.03 -5.26
C ALA A 148 3.33 -3.71 -5.78
N HIS A 149 2.15 -3.10 -5.60
CA HIS A 149 0.94 -3.67 -6.16
C HIS A 149 0.72 -3.25 -7.61
N HIS A 150 0.01 -4.08 -8.36
CA HIS A 150 -0.29 -3.81 -9.77
C HIS A 150 -1.77 -3.72 -10.08
N ASP A 151 -2.65 -4.01 -9.14
CA ASP A 151 -4.07 -3.72 -9.29
C ASP A 151 -4.35 -2.21 -9.13
N ALA A 152 -5.51 -1.75 -9.56
CA ALA A 152 -5.92 -0.35 -9.52
C ALA A 152 -7.24 -0.17 -8.79
N ALA A 153 -7.35 0.95 -8.06
CA ALA A 153 -8.49 1.30 -7.26
C ALA A 153 -9.75 1.57 -8.09
N HIS A 154 -10.92 1.28 -7.51
CA HIS A 154 -12.16 1.87 -7.99
C HIS A 154 -12.25 3.34 -7.58
N SER A 155 -12.69 4.19 -8.51
CA SER A 155 -13.00 5.60 -8.22
C SER A 155 -14.16 5.74 -7.23
N GLY A 156 -14.32 6.92 -6.65
CA GLY A 156 -15.45 7.23 -5.78
C GLY A 156 -15.51 8.70 -5.38
N LEU A 157 -16.71 9.21 -5.11
CA LEU A 157 -16.91 10.62 -4.71
C LEU A 157 -16.15 10.98 -3.43
N ILE A 158 -15.88 10.01 -2.55
CA ILE A 158 -15.10 10.25 -1.33
C ILE A 158 -13.62 10.55 -1.63
N PHE A 159 -13.14 10.25 -2.82
CA PHE A 159 -11.78 10.54 -3.30
C PHE A 159 -11.72 11.84 -4.14
N HIS A 160 -12.84 12.55 -4.26
CA HIS A 160 -12.89 13.79 -5.06
C HIS A 160 -11.84 14.80 -4.57
N PRO A 161 -10.97 15.35 -5.46
CA PRO A 161 -9.85 16.22 -5.08
C PRO A 161 -10.21 17.50 -4.32
N ALA A 162 -11.49 17.90 -4.34
CA ALA A 162 -11.96 19.03 -3.56
C ALA A 162 -12.05 18.73 -2.05
N LEU A 163 -12.23 17.45 -1.64
CA LEU A 163 -12.41 17.10 -0.24
C LEU A 163 -11.16 17.37 0.62
N PRO A 164 -9.95 16.91 0.24
CA PRO A 164 -8.73 17.25 0.99
C PRO A 164 -8.44 18.75 0.98
N LYS A 165 -8.74 19.49 -0.11
CA LYS A 165 -8.61 20.95 -0.15
C LYS A 165 -9.56 21.66 0.84
N ILE A 166 -10.79 21.14 1.01
CA ILE A 166 -11.72 21.63 2.04
C ILE A 166 -11.18 21.32 3.43
N ALA A 167 -10.68 20.10 3.67
CA ALA A 167 -10.08 19.71 4.93
C ALA A 167 -8.88 20.59 5.31
N GLU A 168 -8.03 20.93 4.34
CA GLU A 168 -6.92 21.87 4.52
C GLU A 168 -7.42 23.27 4.93
N ARG A 169 -8.38 23.84 4.20
CA ARG A 169 -8.99 25.15 4.52
C ARG A 169 -9.62 25.20 5.91
N LEU A 170 -10.07 24.06 6.41
CA LEU A 170 -10.62 23.91 7.77
C LEU A 170 -9.52 23.65 8.83
N GLY A 171 -8.24 23.67 8.47
CA GLY A 171 -7.12 23.42 9.37
C GLY A 171 -7.05 21.96 9.87
N LEU A 172 -7.65 21.01 9.14
CA LEU A 172 -7.68 19.61 9.56
C LEU A 172 -6.43 18.82 9.17
N ILE A 173 -5.60 19.36 8.26
CA ILE A 173 -4.39 18.71 7.72
C ILE A 173 -3.13 19.39 8.26
N GLU A 174 -3.13 20.73 8.39
CA GLU A 174 -1.98 21.52 8.81
C GLU A 174 -1.45 21.10 10.20
N GLY A 175 -0.12 21.10 10.36
CA GLY A 175 0.55 20.80 11.63
C GLY A 175 0.46 19.35 12.11
N LYS A 176 -0.09 18.41 11.33
CA LYS A 176 -0.19 17.00 11.68
C LYS A 176 0.85 16.17 10.94
N ASP A 177 1.49 15.23 11.62
CA ASP A 177 2.39 14.24 11.04
C ASP A 177 1.65 13.00 10.51
N THR A 178 0.39 13.17 10.07
CA THR A 178 -0.44 12.07 9.57
C THR A 178 -1.23 12.47 8.34
N SER A 179 -1.46 11.48 7.46
CA SER A 179 -2.39 11.63 6.35
C SER A 179 -3.84 11.84 6.82
N PRO A 180 -4.77 12.30 5.94
CA PRO A 180 -6.19 12.39 6.25
C PRO A 180 -6.82 11.06 6.69
N MET A 181 -7.77 11.11 7.63
CA MET A 181 -8.44 9.92 8.21
C MET A 181 -9.70 9.55 7.43
N LEU A 182 -9.57 8.97 6.25
CA LEU A 182 -10.71 8.61 5.38
C LEU A 182 -11.63 7.56 6.02
N MET A 183 -11.08 6.63 6.81
CA MET A 183 -11.82 5.54 7.45
C MET A 183 -12.57 5.96 8.73
N ALA A 184 -12.30 7.15 9.28
CA ALA A 184 -12.91 7.57 10.55
C ALA A 184 -14.47 7.60 10.53
N PRO A 185 -15.15 8.15 9.53
CA PRO A 185 -16.61 8.11 9.47
C PRO A 185 -17.15 6.68 9.25
N VAL A 186 -16.41 5.83 8.54
CA VAL A 186 -16.80 4.45 8.22
C VAL A 186 -16.95 3.61 9.49
N VAL A 187 -15.98 3.66 10.39
CA VAL A 187 -16.03 2.95 11.69
C VAL A 187 -16.83 3.75 12.73
N GLY A 188 -16.76 5.08 12.68
CA GLY A 188 -17.44 5.98 13.62
C GLY A 188 -18.95 5.84 13.62
N GLY A 189 -19.58 5.58 12.47
CA GLY A 189 -21.01 5.37 12.34
C GLY A 189 -21.53 4.24 13.24
N PRO A 190 -21.08 2.99 13.05
CA PRO A 190 -21.45 1.86 13.89
C PRO A 190 -21.13 2.04 15.39
N ILE A 191 -19.97 2.66 15.71
CA ILE A 191 -19.61 2.96 17.11
C ILE A 191 -20.61 3.93 17.74
N MET A 192 -20.95 5.03 17.07
CA MET A 192 -21.95 6.00 17.57
C MET A 192 -23.32 5.36 17.73
N ALA A 193 -23.73 4.48 16.81
CA ALA A 193 -24.97 3.72 16.91
C ALA A 193 -24.98 2.85 18.18
N ALA A 194 -23.91 2.10 18.42
CA ALA A 194 -23.77 1.24 19.61
C ALA A 194 -23.79 2.06 20.91
N LEU A 195 -22.97 3.12 21.00
CA LEU A 195 -22.92 4.00 22.17
C LEU A 195 -24.25 4.73 22.41
N GLY A 196 -24.91 5.19 21.35
CA GLY A 196 -26.23 5.83 21.42
C GLY A 196 -27.32 4.89 21.93
N ALA A 197 -27.28 3.62 21.49
CA ALA A 197 -28.18 2.57 21.95
C ALA A 197 -27.99 2.25 23.42
N LEU A 198 -26.75 1.97 23.83
CA LEU A 198 -26.42 1.58 25.21
C LEU A 198 -26.61 2.72 26.23
N SER A 199 -26.20 3.94 25.88
CA SER A 199 -26.35 5.13 26.75
C SER A 199 -27.76 5.74 26.73
N GLY A 200 -28.62 5.34 25.79
CA GLY A 200 -29.92 5.95 25.57
C GLY A 200 -29.89 7.34 24.95
N ARG A 201 -28.72 7.81 24.50
CA ARG A 201 -28.53 9.12 23.86
C ARG A 201 -28.99 9.09 22.40
N ARG A 202 -30.25 9.50 22.18
CA ARG A 202 -30.92 9.48 20.84
C ARG A 202 -30.14 10.23 19.75
N TRP A 203 -29.42 11.30 20.09
CA TRP A 203 -28.63 12.05 19.11
C TRP A 203 -27.45 11.24 18.56
N LEU A 204 -26.75 10.48 19.41
CA LEU A 204 -25.68 9.56 18.98
C LEU A 204 -26.24 8.45 18.08
N ALA A 205 -27.38 7.85 18.46
CA ALA A 205 -28.03 6.85 17.62
C ALA A 205 -28.45 7.42 16.24
N ARG A 206 -28.93 8.66 16.19
CA ARG A 206 -29.25 9.35 14.94
C ARG A 206 -28.01 9.57 14.08
N LEU A 207 -26.93 10.13 14.67
CA LEU A 207 -25.66 10.33 13.94
C LEU A 207 -25.11 8.99 13.44
N GLY A 208 -25.08 7.96 14.28
CA GLY A 208 -24.64 6.62 13.87
C GLY A 208 -25.45 6.04 12.71
N THR A 209 -26.78 6.27 12.71
CA THR A 209 -27.63 5.87 11.59
C THR A 209 -27.30 6.65 10.31
N VAL A 210 -27.15 7.98 10.39
CA VAL A 210 -26.83 8.83 9.23
C VAL A 210 -25.47 8.50 8.65
N PHE A 211 -24.43 8.41 9.48
CA PHE A 211 -23.08 8.02 9.02
C PHE A 211 -23.04 6.61 8.45
N GLY A 212 -23.75 5.66 9.07
CA GLY A 212 -23.85 4.30 8.56
C GLY A 212 -24.51 4.25 7.18
N LEU A 213 -25.64 4.96 6.98
CA LEU A 213 -26.30 5.04 5.67
C LEU A 213 -25.43 5.77 4.64
N GLY A 214 -24.75 6.85 5.03
CA GLY A 214 -23.80 7.55 4.16
C GLY A 214 -22.64 6.64 3.72
N THR A 215 -22.11 5.84 4.64
CA THR A 215 -21.08 4.84 4.32
C THR A 215 -21.62 3.75 3.38
N VAL A 216 -22.83 3.23 3.60
CA VAL A 216 -23.43 2.26 2.68
C VAL A 216 -23.56 2.85 1.27
N ALA A 217 -24.02 4.10 1.16
CA ALA A 217 -24.15 4.77 -0.13
C ALA A 217 -22.78 4.98 -0.81
N ALA A 218 -21.76 5.39 -0.05
CA ALA A 218 -20.41 5.56 -0.57
C ALA A 218 -19.80 4.22 -1.03
N MET A 219 -19.96 3.15 -0.25
CA MET A 219 -19.47 1.81 -0.62
C MET A 219 -20.17 1.27 -1.86
N ALA A 220 -21.49 1.48 -1.97
CA ALA A 220 -22.25 1.08 -3.15
C ALA A 220 -21.83 1.88 -4.40
N GLU A 221 -21.54 3.17 -4.23
CA GLU A 221 -21.07 4.04 -5.30
C GLU A 221 -19.68 3.64 -5.79
N ILE A 222 -18.72 3.38 -4.89
CA ILE A 222 -17.39 2.88 -5.23
C ILE A 222 -17.48 1.55 -5.99
N GLY A 223 -18.25 0.58 -5.47
CA GLY A 223 -18.40 -0.72 -6.10
C GLY A 223 -19.12 -0.70 -7.47
N ALA A 224 -19.77 0.40 -7.83
CA ALA A 224 -20.42 0.62 -9.12
C ALA A 224 -19.60 1.47 -10.10
N ARG A 225 -18.43 1.99 -9.67
CA ARG A 225 -17.51 2.77 -10.51
C ARG A 225 -16.49 1.88 -11.19
N ASP A 226 -15.95 2.37 -12.31
CA ASP A 226 -14.80 1.76 -12.97
C ASP A 226 -13.53 1.97 -12.16
N ALA A 227 -12.52 1.13 -12.39
CA ALA A 227 -11.19 1.35 -11.86
C ALA A 227 -10.54 2.57 -12.53
N VAL A 228 -9.64 3.22 -11.80
CA VAL A 228 -8.84 4.34 -12.33
C VAL A 228 -7.65 3.79 -13.14
N PRO A 229 -6.98 4.60 -13.97
CA PRO A 229 -5.77 4.16 -14.67
C PRO A 229 -4.66 3.71 -13.72
N GLY A 230 -4.54 4.32 -12.51
CA GLY A 230 -3.62 3.90 -11.47
C GLY A 230 -2.15 4.03 -11.85
N ALA A 231 -1.78 5.09 -12.58
CA ALA A 231 -0.41 5.29 -13.01
C ALA A 231 0.52 5.61 -11.83
N ASN A 232 0.10 6.52 -10.93
CA ASN A 232 0.81 6.79 -9.69
C ASN A 232 0.54 5.69 -8.67
N ASP A 233 -0.71 5.30 -8.50
CA ASP A 233 -1.21 4.33 -7.52
C ASP A 233 -1.64 3.01 -8.21
N ASN A 234 -0.79 1.96 -8.37
CA ASN A 234 0.64 1.96 -8.05
C ASN A 234 1.49 1.49 -9.25
N GLY A 235 1.18 2.00 -10.47
CA GLY A 235 2.03 1.77 -11.63
C GLY A 235 3.48 2.19 -11.40
N THR A 236 3.69 3.28 -10.62
CA THR A 236 5.04 3.78 -10.29
C THR A 236 5.87 2.78 -9.50
N GLY A 237 5.28 2.05 -8.58
CA GLY A 237 5.94 0.95 -7.86
C GLY A 237 6.33 -0.18 -8.80
N VAL A 238 5.41 -0.59 -9.71
CA VAL A 238 5.66 -1.66 -10.69
C VAL A 238 6.83 -1.30 -11.62
N VAL A 239 6.85 -0.09 -12.19
CA VAL A 239 7.95 0.31 -13.09
C VAL A 239 9.26 0.49 -12.34
N THR A 240 9.22 0.79 -11.03
CA THR A 240 10.39 0.78 -10.16
C THR A 240 10.95 -0.63 -10.01
N LEU A 241 10.12 -1.66 -9.81
CA LEU A 241 10.56 -3.06 -9.78
C LEU A 241 11.22 -3.48 -11.11
N LEU A 242 10.63 -3.08 -12.25
CA LEU A 242 11.19 -3.38 -13.57
C LEU A 242 12.54 -2.67 -13.80
N ALA A 243 12.67 -1.41 -13.38
CA ALA A 243 13.92 -0.68 -13.47
C ALA A 243 15.02 -1.31 -12.61
N LEU A 244 14.68 -1.79 -11.42
CA LEU A 244 15.59 -2.51 -10.54
C LEU A 244 16.00 -3.85 -11.11
N ALA A 245 15.06 -4.60 -11.71
CA ALA A 245 15.38 -5.87 -12.36
C ALA A 245 16.46 -5.70 -13.46
N LYS A 246 16.28 -4.69 -14.32
CA LYS A 246 17.28 -4.37 -15.36
C LYS A 246 18.67 -4.19 -14.76
N ARG A 247 18.78 -3.40 -13.69
CA ARG A 247 20.07 -3.12 -13.03
C ARG A 247 20.67 -4.34 -12.35
N LEU A 248 19.82 -5.16 -11.73
CA LEU A 248 20.27 -6.38 -11.05
C LEU A 248 20.66 -7.50 -12.02
N VAL A 249 20.13 -7.51 -13.24
CA VAL A 249 20.60 -8.39 -14.32
C VAL A 249 21.94 -7.90 -14.87
N GLU A 250 22.14 -6.58 -15.02
CA GLU A 250 23.40 -5.99 -15.47
C GLU A 250 24.52 -6.08 -14.42
N GLU A 251 24.19 -5.90 -13.14
CA GLU A 251 25.09 -5.96 -12.00
C GLU A 251 24.42 -6.74 -10.85
N PRO A 252 24.55 -8.07 -10.82
CA PRO A 252 23.98 -8.93 -9.78
C PRO A 252 24.51 -8.62 -8.38
N THR A 253 23.76 -9.04 -7.35
CA THR A 253 24.22 -9.05 -5.96
C THR A 253 25.13 -10.24 -5.69
N ASP A 254 26.07 -10.09 -4.74
CA ASP A 254 27.05 -11.11 -4.39
C ASP A 254 26.55 -12.06 -3.28
N ASP A 255 25.92 -11.51 -2.22
CA ASP A 255 25.54 -12.23 -0.99
C ASP A 255 24.07 -11.98 -0.57
N LEU A 256 23.27 -11.33 -1.41
CA LEU A 256 21.90 -10.97 -1.12
C LEU A 256 20.94 -11.56 -2.17
N ARG A 257 19.94 -12.32 -1.71
CA ARG A 257 18.79 -12.72 -2.53
C ARG A 257 17.82 -11.54 -2.63
N VAL A 258 17.42 -11.19 -3.83
CA VAL A 258 16.46 -10.12 -4.10
C VAL A 258 15.17 -10.71 -4.67
N ILE A 259 14.06 -10.46 -4.01
CA ILE A 259 12.72 -10.82 -4.48
C ILE A 259 12.01 -9.54 -4.90
N LEU A 260 11.76 -9.38 -6.19
CA LEU A 260 10.92 -8.34 -6.74
C LEU A 260 9.49 -8.89 -6.83
N LEU A 261 8.63 -8.41 -5.95
CA LEU A 261 7.28 -8.93 -5.74
C LEU A 261 6.26 -7.89 -6.20
N SER A 262 5.57 -8.16 -7.31
CA SER A 262 4.41 -7.37 -7.69
C SER A 262 3.15 -8.10 -7.26
N VAL A 263 2.43 -7.55 -6.28
CA VAL A 263 1.24 -8.18 -5.71
C VAL A 263 -0.03 -7.68 -6.38
N GLY A 264 -1.02 -8.54 -6.45
CA GLY A 264 -2.38 -8.16 -6.82
C GLY A 264 -3.23 -7.83 -5.59
N SER A 265 -4.40 -7.25 -5.85
CA SER A 265 -5.46 -7.07 -4.84
C SER A 265 -5.04 -6.33 -3.57
N GLU A 266 -4.14 -5.34 -3.69
CA GLU A 266 -3.86 -4.39 -2.62
C GLU A 266 -5.11 -3.54 -2.34
N GLU A 267 -5.72 -3.04 -3.40
CA GLU A 267 -6.88 -2.15 -3.38
C GLU A 267 -8.15 -2.81 -2.81
N SER A 268 -8.09 -4.10 -2.56
CA SER A 268 -9.08 -4.82 -1.77
C SER A 268 -8.59 -5.12 -0.34
N PHE A 269 -7.73 -4.26 0.20
CA PHE A 269 -7.07 -4.38 1.51
C PHE A 269 -5.99 -5.47 1.56
N SER A 270 -4.99 -5.38 0.67
CA SER A 270 -3.75 -6.16 0.70
C SER A 270 -4.00 -7.68 0.73
N GLU A 271 -4.89 -8.19 -0.16
CA GLU A 271 -5.16 -9.64 -0.22
C GLU A 271 -3.98 -10.41 -0.81
N GLY A 272 -3.27 -9.83 -1.80
CA GLY A 272 -2.13 -10.47 -2.45
C GLY A 272 -0.93 -10.66 -1.54
N ILE A 273 -0.49 -9.62 -0.84
CA ILE A 273 0.64 -9.73 0.10
C ILE A 273 0.29 -10.61 1.31
N LYS A 274 -0.97 -10.59 1.75
CA LYS A 274 -1.42 -11.51 2.80
C LYS A 274 -1.27 -12.97 2.34
N ALA A 275 -1.69 -13.30 1.13
CA ALA A 275 -1.56 -14.64 0.57
C ALA A 275 -0.08 -15.03 0.35
N PHE A 276 0.76 -14.10 -0.13
CA PHE A 276 2.20 -14.29 -0.19
C PHE A 276 2.78 -14.61 1.19
N GLY A 277 2.38 -13.86 2.22
CA GLY A 277 2.82 -14.12 3.59
C GLY A 277 2.41 -15.49 4.12
N GLU A 278 1.16 -15.92 3.86
CA GLU A 278 0.66 -17.25 4.24
C GLU A 278 1.42 -18.40 3.56
N ARG A 279 1.99 -18.16 2.37
CA ARG A 279 2.78 -19.14 1.61
C ARG A 279 4.26 -19.13 1.96
N HIS A 280 4.89 -17.94 2.13
CA HIS A 280 6.34 -17.80 2.09
C HIS A 280 6.98 -17.32 3.40
N PHE A 281 6.23 -16.73 4.35
CA PHE A 281 6.86 -16.18 5.57
C PHE A 281 7.56 -17.23 6.43
N ASP A 282 7.12 -18.48 6.39
CA ASP A 282 7.80 -19.59 7.10
C ASP A 282 9.17 -19.94 6.48
N GLU A 283 9.39 -19.59 5.20
CA GLU A 283 10.64 -19.81 4.45
C GLU A 283 11.57 -18.59 4.48
N LEU A 284 11.10 -17.48 5.02
CA LEU A 284 11.83 -16.20 5.10
C LEU A 284 12.17 -15.89 6.57
N PRO A 285 13.40 -16.20 7.06
CA PRO A 285 13.76 -15.92 8.45
C PRO A 285 13.76 -14.42 8.74
N ARG A 286 13.11 -14.02 9.84
CA ARG A 286 12.94 -12.58 10.18
C ARG A 286 14.25 -11.85 10.40
N GLU A 287 15.24 -12.54 10.95
CA GLU A 287 16.56 -11.98 11.29
C GLU A 287 17.37 -11.60 10.05
N SER A 288 17.07 -12.22 8.92
CA SER A 288 17.82 -12.09 7.66
C SER A 288 16.95 -11.69 6.47
N THR A 289 15.72 -11.23 6.71
CA THR A 289 14.83 -10.74 5.66
C THR A 289 14.41 -9.30 5.92
N PHE A 290 14.57 -8.46 4.91
CA PHE A 290 14.14 -7.05 4.89
C PHE A 290 13.04 -6.85 3.85
N PHE A 291 12.00 -6.11 4.19
CA PHE A 291 10.92 -5.75 3.27
C PHE A 291 10.97 -4.25 2.94
N LEU A 292 10.90 -3.92 1.66
CA LEU A 292 10.78 -2.55 1.17
C LEU A 292 9.50 -2.43 0.33
N CYS A 293 8.49 -1.79 0.87
CA CYS A 293 7.25 -1.48 0.15
C CYS A 293 7.45 -0.21 -0.70
N LEU A 294 6.97 -0.25 -1.93
CA LEU A 294 7.05 0.82 -2.92
C LEU A 294 5.62 1.15 -3.34
N ASP A 295 5.12 2.32 -2.91
CA ASP A 295 3.70 2.64 -3.08
C ASP A 295 3.50 4.11 -3.44
N SER A 296 2.85 4.37 -4.59
CA SER A 296 2.46 5.73 -5.02
C SER A 296 3.64 6.70 -5.10
N LEU A 297 4.70 6.34 -5.85
CA LEU A 297 5.99 7.06 -5.89
C LEU A 297 6.01 8.30 -6.78
N GLY A 298 4.94 8.60 -7.49
CA GLY A 298 4.90 9.64 -8.53
C GLY A 298 4.27 10.96 -8.09
N SER A 299 4.27 11.28 -6.80
CA SER A 299 3.86 12.59 -6.26
C SER A 299 5.07 13.50 -6.02
N PRO A 300 4.89 14.83 -5.81
CA PRO A 300 6.02 15.78 -5.74
C PRO A 300 7.08 15.47 -4.69
N HIS A 301 6.72 14.85 -3.57
CA HIS A 301 7.60 14.71 -2.42
C HIS A 301 7.77 13.24 -2.03
N LEU A 302 8.97 12.69 -2.29
CA LEU A 302 9.34 11.35 -1.81
C LEU A 302 9.43 11.33 -0.29
N LEU A 303 9.06 10.22 0.32
CA LEU A 303 9.12 10.03 1.78
C LEU A 303 9.35 8.55 2.14
N VAL A 304 9.89 8.33 3.33
CA VAL A 304 9.78 7.05 4.02
C VAL A 304 8.73 7.18 5.12
N LEU A 305 7.74 6.30 5.13
CA LEU A 305 6.69 6.30 6.15
C LEU A 305 7.30 6.01 7.53
N ARG A 306 6.90 6.79 8.54
CA ARG A 306 7.33 6.54 9.93
C ARG A 306 6.46 5.50 10.63
N GLY A 307 5.24 5.33 10.14
CA GLY A 307 4.28 4.35 10.63
C GLY A 307 3.03 4.35 9.79
N GLU A 308 2.21 3.31 9.93
CA GLU A 308 0.93 3.19 9.25
C GLU A 308 -0.12 2.47 10.09
N GLY A 309 -1.37 2.69 9.76
CA GLY A 309 -2.51 2.03 10.38
C GLY A 309 -3.60 2.97 10.86
N PHE A 310 -4.84 2.55 10.64
CA PHE A 310 -6.02 3.32 11.03
C PHE A 310 -6.41 3.12 12.49
N LEU A 311 -6.67 1.87 12.91
CA LEU A 311 -7.11 1.55 14.26
C LEU A 311 -5.98 1.57 15.27
N ARG A 312 -4.83 1.10 14.87
CA ARG A 312 -3.60 1.07 15.65
C ARG A 312 -2.45 1.48 14.75
N MET A 313 -1.84 2.61 15.04
CA MET A 313 -0.59 3.01 14.40
C MET A 313 0.50 2.01 14.74
N ARG A 314 1.16 1.47 13.71
CA ARG A 314 2.37 0.65 13.81
C ARG A 314 3.52 1.48 13.30
N GLU A 315 4.49 1.76 14.17
CA GLU A 315 5.71 2.47 13.79
C GLU A 315 6.63 1.50 13.05
N TYR A 316 7.29 1.98 12.01
CA TYR A 316 8.33 1.23 11.33
C TYR A 316 9.58 1.08 12.20
N PRO A 317 10.36 -0.02 12.08
CA PRO A 317 11.56 -0.24 12.89
C PRO A 317 12.58 0.87 12.70
N GLN A 318 13.17 1.34 13.80
CA GLN A 318 14.13 2.45 13.75
C GLN A 318 15.37 2.12 12.92
N ARG A 319 15.80 0.84 12.91
CA ARG A 319 16.93 0.39 12.10
C ARG A 319 16.62 0.51 10.61
N SER A 320 15.42 0.09 10.19
CA SER A 320 14.94 0.25 8.80
C SER A 320 14.87 1.72 8.39
N LEU A 321 14.33 2.58 9.26
CA LEU A 321 14.25 4.02 9.01
C LEU A 321 15.62 4.67 8.92
N ALA A 322 16.55 4.33 9.83
CA ALA A 322 17.91 4.87 9.84
C ALA A 322 18.69 4.46 8.57
N LEU A 323 18.48 3.24 8.07
CA LEU A 323 19.06 2.80 6.81
C LEU A 323 18.60 3.69 5.64
N ILE A 324 17.30 3.87 5.50
CA ILE A 324 16.72 4.64 4.37
C ILE A 324 17.09 6.13 4.48
N ASP A 325 16.98 6.72 5.67
CA ASP A 325 17.35 8.13 5.89
C ASP A 325 18.83 8.38 5.59
N GLY A 326 19.73 7.51 6.05
CA GLY A 326 21.16 7.61 5.79
C GLY A 326 21.51 7.48 4.31
N LEU A 327 20.87 6.56 3.59
CA LEU A 327 21.05 6.41 2.15
C LEU A 327 20.51 7.60 1.36
N ALA A 328 19.37 8.16 1.78
CA ALA A 328 18.83 9.38 1.15
C ALA A 328 19.79 10.55 1.31
N GLU A 329 20.39 10.73 2.51
CA GLU A 329 21.40 11.75 2.76
C GLU A 329 22.65 11.53 1.89
N GLU A 330 23.19 10.31 1.80
CA GLU A 330 24.33 9.96 0.96
C GLU A 330 24.08 10.25 -0.53
N LEU A 331 22.85 10.03 -1.02
CA LEU A 331 22.44 10.25 -2.41
C LEU A 331 22.01 11.70 -2.69
N GLY A 332 21.90 12.55 -1.66
CA GLY A 332 21.37 13.90 -1.78
C GLY A 332 19.88 13.96 -2.12
N ILE A 333 19.12 12.93 -1.73
CA ILE A 333 17.68 12.84 -1.95
C ILE A 333 16.96 13.44 -0.74
N TRP A 334 16.11 14.44 -1.00
CA TRP A 334 15.30 15.03 0.06
C TRP A 334 14.05 14.18 0.32
N LEU A 335 13.80 13.83 1.57
CA LEU A 335 12.61 13.10 2.00
C LEU A 335 11.65 14.02 2.77
N TYR A 336 10.36 13.97 2.42
CA TYR A 336 9.32 14.65 3.19
C TYR A 336 9.28 14.10 4.63
N PRO A 337 9.32 14.97 5.65
CA PRO A 337 9.58 14.52 7.01
C PRO A 337 8.34 13.94 7.72
N ASN A 338 8.57 12.94 8.57
CA ASN A 338 7.71 12.51 9.70
C ASN A 338 6.28 12.04 9.36
N LEU A 339 5.95 11.75 8.09
CA LEU A 339 4.59 11.35 7.74
C LEU A 339 4.26 9.91 8.21
N ARG A 340 3.09 9.76 8.81
CA ARG A 340 2.44 8.49 9.14
C ARG A 340 1.15 8.34 8.33
N LEU A 341 0.95 7.17 7.76
CA LEU A 341 -0.24 6.89 6.96
C LEU A 341 -1.40 6.41 7.85
N ARG A 342 -2.56 7.07 7.73
CA ARG A 342 -3.80 6.65 8.43
C ARG A 342 -4.60 5.59 7.66
N ASN A 343 -4.01 5.05 6.62
CA ASN A 343 -4.38 3.82 5.92
C ASN A 343 -3.25 2.80 6.08
N GLY A 344 -3.18 1.81 5.21
CA GLY A 344 -2.10 0.84 5.13
C GLY A 344 -1.63 0.69 3.70
N THR A 345 -0.40 0.23 3.54
CA THR A 345 0.20 -0.27 2.31
C THR A 345 0.41 -1.78 2.45
N ASP A 346 0.91 -2.42 1.42
CA ASP A 346 1.33 -3.84 1.50
C ASP A 346 2.46 -4.07 2.53
N GLY A 347 3.20 -3.02 2.90
CA GLY A 347 4.21 -3.06 3.97
C GLY A 347 3.65 -3.42 5.35
N MET A 348 2.34 -3.24 5.57
CA MET A 348 1.71 -3.52 6.85
C MET A 348 1.72 -5.02 7.22
N GLU A 349 1.60 -5.92 6.25
CA GLU A 349 1.58 -7.36 6.52
C GLU A 349 2.94 -7.87 7.04
N PRO A 350 4.10 -7.63 6.36
CA PRO A 350 5.40 -8.02 6.91
C PRO A 350 5.75 -7.25 8.20
N LEU A 351 5.41 -5.95 8.32
CA LEU A 351 5.58 -5.18 9.55
C LEU A 351 4.82 -5.82 10.72
N ALA A 352 3.57 -6.25 10.49
CA ALA A 352 2.76 -6.91 11.51
C ALA A 352 3.28 -8.31 11.86
N ALA A 353 3.93 -8.99 10.92
CA ALA A 353 4.59 -10.28 11.13
C ALA A 353 5.96 -10.15 11.83
N GLY A 354 6.46 -8.92 12.05
CA GLY A 354 7.67 -8.64 12.83
C GLY A 354 8.95 -8.64 12.02
N TYR A 355 8.87 -8.40 10.71
CA TYR A 355 10.04 -8.22 9.84
C TYR A 355 10.60 -6.80 9.94
N GLU A 356 11.89 -6.64 9.70
CA GLU A 356 12.49 -5.34 9.35
C GLU A 356 11.86 -4.86 8.04
N THR A 357 11.16 -3.74 8.12
CA THR A 357 10.33 -3.26 7.01
C THR A 357 10.46 -1.75 6.90
N ALA A 358 10.47 -1.23 5.68
CA ALA A 358 10.30 0.18 5.37
C ALA A 358 9.28 0.34 4.23
N ALA A 359 8.67 1.51 4.11
CA ALA A 359 7.82 1.85 2.98
C ALA A 359 8.23 3.21 2.40
N LEU A 360 8.57 3.22 1.12
CA LEU A 360 8.75 4.43 0.33
C LEU A 360 7.43 4.78 -0.34
N CYS A 361 7.01 6.02 -0.16
CA CYS A 361 5.83 6.59 -0.80
C CYS A 361 6.16 7.99 -1.31
N ALA A 362 5.21 8.62 -1.99
CA ALA A 362 5.30 10.03 -2.28
C ALA A 362 3.97 10.75 -1.98
N CYS A 363 4.04 12.01 -1.59
CA CYS A 363 2.85 12.80 -1.28
C CYS A 363 2.90 14.18 -1.93
N ASN A 364 1.73 14.80 -2.00
CA ASN A 364 1.56 16.22 -2.27
C ASN A 364 1.49 17.03 -0.96
N GLU A 365 1.23 18.34 -1.05
CA GLU A 365 1.07 19.25 0.09
C GLU A 365 -0.09 18.87 1.01
N LEU A 366 -1.06 18.11 0.50
CA LEU A 366 -2.22 17.61 1.24
C LEU A 366 -1.94 16.28 1.97
N LYS A 367 -0.69 15.81 1.97
CA LYS A 367 -0.20 14.59 2.65
C LYS A 367 -0.88 13.31 2.17
N GLN A 368 -1.15 13.24 0.88
CA GLN A 368 -1.70 12.09 0.19
C GLN A 368 -1.10 11.97 -1.21
N PRO A 369 -1.18 10.79 -1.87
CA PRO A 369 -0.78 10.66 -3.27
C PRO A 369 -1.53 11.64 -4.16
N ALA A 370 -0.87 12.11 -5.22
CA ALA A 370 -1.52 12.96 -6.23
C ALA A 370 -2.58 12.12 -6.97
N TYR A 371 -3.75 12.71 -7.19
CA TYR A 371 -4.88 12.08 -7.89
C TYR A 371 -5.38 10.76 -7.28
N TYR A 372 -5.18 10.55 -5.98
CA TYR A 372 -5.52 9.35 -5.24
C TYR A 372 -6.92 8.81 -5.56
N HIS A 373 -7.01 7.60 -6.12
CA HIS A 373 -8.21 6.91 -6.59
C HIS A 373 -9.11 7.75 -7.51
N TRP A 374 -8.50 8.63 -8.32
CA TRP A 374 -9.21 9.55 -9.20
C TRP A 374 -8.87 9.31 -10.68
N PRO A 375 -9.82 9.50 -11.64
CA PRO A 375 -9.57 9.22 -13.07
C PRO A 375 -8.39 9.97 -13.70
N ASN A 376 -7.88 11.02 -13.04
CA ASN A 376 -6.69 11.75 -13.49
C ASN A 376 -5.36 11.10 -13.01
N ASP A 377 -5.40 9.94 -12.40
CA ASP A 377 -4.21 9.16 -12.08
C ASP A 377 -3.67 8.47 -13.34
N VAL A 378 -3.06 9.26 -14.21
CA VAL A 378 -2.50 8.88 -15.53
C VAL A 378 -1.01 9.18 -15.59
N ALA A 379 -0.29 8.52 -16.49
CA ALA A 379 1.16 8.65 -16.67
C ALA A 379 1.64 10.10 -16.89
N ASP A 380 0.83 10.92 -17.58
CA ASP A 380 1.12 12.34 -17.83
C ASP A 380 1.15 13.19 -16.54
N ASN A 381 0.50 12.75 -15.50
CA ASN A 381 0.41 13.45 -14.21
C ASN A 381 1.40 12.89 -13.15
N VAL A 382 2.28 11.97 -13.54
CA VAL A 382 3.30 11.38 -12.66
C VAL A 382 4.57 12.22 -12.64
N GLU A 383 5.08 12.52 -11.46
CA GLU A 383 6.37 13.19 -11.24
C GLU A 383 7.52 12.18 -11.40
N LEU A 384 7.97 11.97 -12.66
CA LEU A 384 9.02 10.99 -12.99
C LEU A 384 10.35 11.24 -12.27
N GLY A 385 10.63 12.48 -11.88
CA GLY A 385 11.80 12.81 -11.09
C GLY A 385 11.78 12.10 -9.73
N THR A 386 10.63 12.12 -9.06
CA THR A 386 10.43 11.46 -7.76
C THR A 386 10.50 9.94 -7.90
N VAL A 387 9.93 9.37 -8.97
CA VAL A 387 10.05 7.94 -9.28
C VAL A 387 11.52 7.57 -9.50
N ALA A 388 12.29 8.39 -10.22
CA ALA A 388 13.72 8.15 -10.43
C ALA A 388 14.53 8.18 -9.13
N GLU A 389 14.19 9.08 -8.20
CA GLU A 389 14.79 9.12 -6.86
C GLU A 389 14.42 7.86 -6.05
N ALA A 390 13.18 7.39 -6.13
CA ALA A 390 12.76 6.15 -5.49
C ALA A 390 13.50 4.92 -6.03
N VAL A 391 13.71 4.82 -7.36
CA VAL A 391 14.54 3.76 -7.97
C VAL A 391 15.96 3.80 -7.42
N ARG A 392 16.59 4.99 -7.40
CA ARG A 392 17.96 5.16 -6.87
C ARG A 392 18.07 4.77 -5.40
N LEU A 393 17.12 5.21 -4.58
CA LEU A 393 17.12 4.92 -3.13
C LEU A 393 16.88 3.42 -2.87
N SER A 394 16.01 2.78 -3.65
CA SER A 394 15.75 1.33 -3.58
C SER A 394 16.97 0.53 -4.00
N GLU A 395 17.63 0.91 -5.10
CA GLU A 395 18.89 0.25 -5.52
C GLU A 395 19.98 0.42 -4.48
N ALA A 396 20.18 1.62 -3.95
CA ALA A 396 21.14 1.87 -2.87
C ALA A 396 20.85 1.01 -1.63
N THR A 397 19.57 0.79 -1.32
CA THR A 397 19.16 -0.11 -0.22
C THR A 397 19.58 -1.55 -0.51
N ILE A 398 19.35 -2.05 -1.71
CA ILE A 398 19.79 -3.40 -2.14
C ILE A 398 21.31 -3.49 -2.02
N ARG A 399 22.07 -2.56 -2.61
CA ARG A 399 23.54 -2.58 -2.60
C ARG A 399 24.12 -2.50 -1.19
N ARG A 400 23.53 -1.65 -0.33
CA ARG A 400 23.97 -1.54 1.07
C ARG A 400 23.72 -2.84 1.85
N LEU A 401 22.57 -3.49 1.67
CA LEU A 401 22.25 -4.76 2.34
C LEU A 401 23.06 -5.93 1.79
N ASP A 402 23.50 -5.85 0.53
CA ASP A 402 24.44 -6.82 -0.07
C ASP A 402 25.83 -6.69 0.55
N GLU A 403 26.38 -5.46 0.68
CA GLU A 403 27.67 -5.20 1.31
C GLU A 403 27.66 -5.54 2.80
N ARG A 404 26.65 -5.07 3.53
CA ARG A 404 26.52 -5.29 4.98
C ARG A 404 25.06 -5.35 5.42
N TRP A 405 24.73 -6.27 6.30
CA TRP A 405 23.40 -6.35 6.89
C TRP A 405 23.16 -5.20 7.88
N LEU A 406 21.92 -5.06 8.29
CA LEU A 406 21.51 -4.11 9.35
C LEU A 406 22.32 -4.36 10.62
N ASP A 407 23.08 -3.37 11.09
CA ASP A 407 23.85 -3.40 12.32
C ASP A 407 23.00 -2.97 13.54
#